data_fc8d70cdf62ecb77e1e6b3659b87155c
#
_entry.id   fc8d70cdf62ecb77e1e6b3659b87155c
#
_cell.length_a   1.000
_cell.length_b   1.000
_cell.length_c   1.000
_cell.angle_alpha   90.00
_cell.angle_beta   90.00
_cell.angle_gamma   90.00
#
_symmetry.space_group_name_H-M   'P 1'
#
loop_
_entity.id
_entity.type
_entity.pdbx_description
1 polymer ?
#
loop_
_entity_poly.entity_id
_entity_poly.type
_entity_poly.pdbx_seq_one_letter_code
_entity_poly.pdbx_strand_id
1 'polypeptide(L)'
;KLMLVVLMCFIGIALLTLGDDFSINAAHLKGDLLCIMCAVAYAADLVMTEKAVSHEEVDAYQLGVFQLGVAGVIHLILAFVTEQPHLPQTPQVWGAVLFLAIFCTGVAFVLQPIAQQYTAASHVGVIFTLEPVFSAIVAFLFAGEVLTPKAYFGAALMLASIFVMEIDFKTLLNRNK
;
A
#
# COMPACT_ATOMS: atom_id res chain seq x y z
N LYS A 1 -7.31 2.74 20.50
CA LYS A 1 -7.94 2.14 19.33
C LYS A 1 -6.94 2.01 18.17
N LEU A 2 -6.36 3.14 17.70
CA LEU A 2 -5.42 3.15 16.56
C LEU A 2 -4.23 2.20 16.79
N MET A 3 -3.59 2.24 17.97
CA MET A 3 -2.47 1.35 18.31
C MET A 3 -2.85 -0.14 18.24
N LEU A 4 -4.07 -0.49 18.64
CA LEU A 4 -4.55 -1.87 18.54
C LEU A 4 -4.71 -2.30 17.08
N VAL A 5 -5.30 -1.44 16.26
CA VAL A 5 -5.49 -1.68 14.81
C VAL A 5 -4.13 -1.87 14.12
N VAL A 6 -3.18 -0.97 14.36
CA VAL A 6 -1.82 -1.06 13.80
C VAL A 6 -1.13 -2.36 14.23
N LEU A 7 -1.27 -2.76 15.49
CA LEU A 7 -0.71 -4.02 15.99
C LEU A 7 -1.36 -5.24 15.31
N MET A 8 -2.68 -5.22 15.13
CA MET A 8 -3.39 -6.28 14.41
C MET A 8 -2.94 -6.37 12.95
N CYS A 9 -2.80 -5.23 12.26
CA CYS A 9 -2.26 -5.18 10.90
C CYS A 9 -0.84 -5.75 10.83
N PHE A 10 0.04 -5.33 11.75
CA PHE A 10 1.43 -5.78 11.78
C PHE A 10 1.53 -7.31 11.98
N ILE A 11 0.79 -7.85 12.95
CA ILE A 11 0.73 -9.30 13.18
C ILE A 11 0.12 -10.01 11.97
N GLY A 12 -0.94 -9.47 11.38
CA GLY A 12 -1.60 -10.03 10.21
C GLY A 12 -0.68 -10.12 9.00
N ILE A 13 0.06 -9.04 8.70
CA ILE A 13 1.06 -9.02 7.63
C ILE A 13 2.16 -10.04 7.90
N ALA A 14 2.69 -10.07 9.12
CA ALA A 14 3.74 -11.01 9.50
C ALA A 14 3.28 -12.47 9.32
N LEU A 15 2.05 -12.81 9.70
CA LEU A 15 1.50 -14.14 9.50
C LEU A 15 1.25 -14.49 8.03
N LEU A 16 0.88 -13.50 7.22
CA LEU A 16 0.62 -13.67 5.80
C LEU A 16 1.90 -13.84 4.98
N THR A 17 2.94 -13.04 5.29
CA THR A 17 4.13 -12.90 4.45
C THR A 17 5.34 -13.69 4.94
N LEU A 18 5.48 -13.92 6.26
CA LEU A 18 6.61 -14.67 6.78
C LEU A 18 6.40 -16.17 6.55
N GLY A 19 7.25 -16.77 5.70
CA GLY A 19 7.34 -18.21 5.53
C GLY A 19 7.83 -18.92 6.81
N ASP A 20 7.79 -20.25 6.80
CA ASP A 20 8.25 -21.06 7.93
C ASP A 20 9.79 -21.06 8.07
N ASP A 21 10.50 -20.75 6.98
CA ASP A 21 11.96 -20.63 6.92
C ASP A 21 12.41 -19.17 7.01
N PHE A 22 12.15 -18.52 8.15
CA PHE A 22 12.67 -17.17 8.42
C PHE A 22 14.18 -17.25 8.70
N SER A 23 15.01 -17.08 7.67
CA SER A 23 16.45 -16.93 7.80
C SER A 23 16.86 -15.49 7.56
N ILE A 24 17.47 -14.85 8.56
CA ILE A 24 18.12 -13.55 8.37
C ILE A 24 19.41 -13.80 7.60
N ASN A 25 19.39 -13.53 6.30
CA ASN A 25 20.58 -13.64 5.46
C ASN A 25 21.19 -12.25 5.28
N ALA A 26 22.46 -12.09 5.64
CA ALA A 26 23.19 -10.83 5.49
C ALA A 26 23.19 -10.30 4.03
N ALA A 27 23.03 -11.18 3.04
CA ALA A 27 22.92 -10.78 1.64
C ALA A 27 21.63 -9.99 1.33
N HIS A 28 20.55 -10.22 2.08
CA HIS A 28 19.28 -9.54 1.90
C HIS A 28 19.15 -8.27 2.77
N LEU A 29 20.01 -8.11 3.80
CA LEU A 29 19.92 -7.01 4.75
C LEU A 29 19.89 -5.61 4.08
N LYS A 30 20.63 -5.44 2.98
CA LYS A 30 20.63 -4.17 2.22
C LYS A 30 19.26 -3.91 1.58
N GLY A 31 18.63 -4.92 1.01
CA GLY A 31 17.28 -4.83 0.43
C GLY A 31 16.24 -4.52 1.50
N ASP A 32 16.31 -5.22 2.64
CA ASP A 32 15.39 -5.03 3.76
C ASP A 32 15.49 -3.61 4.33
N LEU A 33 16.71 -3.08 4.45
CA LEU A 33 16.92 -1.69 4.90
C LEU A 33 16.33 -0.67 3.92
N LEU A 34 16.49 -0.89 2.61
CA LEU A 34 15.89 -0.04 1.58
C LEU A 34 14.35 -0.11 1.62
N CYS A 35 13.77 -1.27 1.86
CA CYS A 35 12.33 -1.42 2.04
C CYS A 35 11.81 -0.65 3.27
N ILE A 36 12.53 -0.70 4.39
CA ILE A 36 12.19 0.07 5.60
C ILE A 36 12.26 1.58 5.31
N MET A 37 13.31 2.04 4.64
CA MET A 37 13.43 3.45 4.24
C MET A 37 12.29 3.88 3.31
N CYS A 38 11.92 3.05 2.36
CA CYS A 38 10.77 3.28 1.48
C CYS A 38 9.47 3.38 2.27
N ALA A 39 9.24 2.49 3.23
CA ALA A 39 8.05 2.52 4.07
C ALA A 39 7.96 3.81 4.91
N VAL A 40 9.08 4.27 5.46
CA VAL A 40 9.14 5.54 6.20
C VAL A 40 8.86 6.74 5.28
N ALA A 41 9.45 6.75 4.08
CA ALA A 41 9.21 7.81 3.10
C ALA A 41 7.75 7.84 2.65
N TYR A 42 7.15 6.66 2.42
CA TYR A 42 5.74 6.56 2.04
C TYR A 42 4.78 6.99 3.16
N ALA A 43 5.08 6.64 4.40
CA ALA A 43 4.31 7.14 5.55
C ALA A 43 4.40 8.67 5.69
N ALA A 44 5.57 9.25 5.43
CA ALA A 44 5.75 10.70 5.41
C ALA A 44 4.94 11.34 4.26
N ASP A 45 4.93 10.74 3.08
CA ASP A 45 4.14 11.19 1.94
C ASP A 45 2.63 11.22 2.27
N LEU A 46 2.08 10.15 2.87
CA LEU A 46 0.69 10.11 3.30
C LEU A 46 0.32 11.26 4.24
N VAL A 47 1.17 11.54 5.25
CA VAL A 47 0.93 12.62 6.22
C VAL A 47 1.08 14.00 5.58
N MET A 48 2.05 14.17 4.69
CA MET A 48 2.27 15.45 3.98
C MET A 48 1.14 15.72 3.00
N THR A 49 0.67 14.72 2.28
CA THR A 49 -0.45 14.81 1.35
C THR A 49 -1.75 15.17 2.08
N GLU A 50 -2.06 14.50 3.22
CA GLU A 50 -3.22 14.86 4.07
C GLU A 50 -3.17 16.34 4.47
N LYS A 51 -2.01 16.81 4.95
CA LYS A 51 -1.84 18.21 5.32
C LYS A 51 -1.99 19.15 4.12
N ALA A 52 -1.45 18.81 2.97
CA ALA A 52 -1.54 19.64 1.77
C ALA A 52 -2.99 19.76 1.30
N VAL A 53 -3.72 18.65 1.19
CA VAL A 53 -5.11 18.68 0.72
C VAL A 53 -6.11 19.18 1.77
N SER A 54 -5.70 19.39 3.02
CA SER A 54 -6.52 20.05 4.04
C SER A 54 -6.62 21.57 3.84
N HIS A 55 -5.77 22.17 3.01
CA HIS A 55 -5.86 23.57 2.62
C HIS A 55 -6.81 23.73 1.42
N GLU A 56 -7.79 24.61 1.53
CA GLU A 56 -8.80 24.84 0.48
C GLU A 56 -8.20 25.30 -0.87
N GLU A 57 -6.99 25.87 -0.84
CA GLU A 57 -6.29 26.36 -2.04
C GLU A 57 -5.64 25.24 -2.86
N VAL A 58 -5.52 24.02 -2.31
CA VAL A 58 -4.83 22.89 -2.95
C VAL A 58 -5.84 21.96 -3.62
N ASP A 59 -5.77 21.88 -4.95
CA ASP A 59 -6.52 20.91 -5.72
C ASP A 59 -5.86 19.53 -5.61
N ALA A 60 -6.55 18.58 -4.98
CA ALA A 60 -6.03 17.24 -4.75
C ALA A 60 -5.75 16.45 -6.05
N TYR A 61 -6.55 16.69 -7.09
CA TYR A 61 -6.30 16.08 -8.39
C TYR A 61 -4.99 16.58 -9.00
N GLN A 62 -4.80 17.90 -9.00
CA GLN A 62 -3.57 18.52 -9.50
C GLN A 62 -2.34 18.07 -8.69
N LEU A 63 -2.49 17.98 -7.36
CA LEU A 63 -1.42 17.49 -6.49
C LEU A 63 -1.02 16.05 -6.87
N GLY A 64 -1.98 15.13 -7.04
CA GLY A 64 -1.70 13.76 -7.41
C GLY A 64 -1.02 13.63 -8.78
N VAL A 65 -1.50 14.38 -9.78
CA VAL A 65 -0.88 14.42 -11.12
C VAL A 65 0.55 14.97 -11.04
N PHE A 66 0.76 16.03 -10.24
CA PHE A 66 2.08 16.64 -10.09
C PHE A 66 3.07 15.71 -9.36
N GLN A 67 2.64 15.08 -8.26
CA GLN A 67 3.45 14.09 -7.52
C GLN A 67 3.88 12.95 -8.45
N LEU A 68 2.91 12.38 -9.21
CA LEU A 68 3.19 11.30 -10.15
C LEU A 68 4.14 11.74 -11.26
N GLY A 69 3.97 12.95 -11.81
CA GLY A 69 4.83 13.49 -12.84
C GLY A 69 6.27 13.70 -12.37
N VAL A 70 6.44 14.30 -11.20
CA VAL A 70 7.78 14.53 -10.60
C VAL A 70 8.45 13.18 -10.29
N ALA A 71 7.73 12.26 -9.66
CA ALA A 71 8.25 10.92 -9.37
C ALA A 71 8.64 10.20 -10.67
N GLY A 72 7.81 10.25 -11.70
CA GLY A 72 8.07 9.65 -13.00
C GLY A 72 9.34 10.18 -13.66
N VAL A 73 9.54 11.50 -13.65
CA VAL A 73 10.76 12.14 -14.19
C VAL A 73 12.01 11.71 -13.41
N ILE A 74 11.94 11.71 -12.08
CA ILE A 74 13.06 11.29 -11.23
C ILE A 74 13.43 9.83 -11.48
N HIS A 75 12.43 8.93 -11.50
CA HIS A 75 12.67 7.51 -11.75
C HIS A 75 13.21 7.24 -13.16
N LEU A 76 12.73 7.99 -14.16
CA LEU A 76 13.25 7.89 -15.52
C LEU A 76 14.73 8.28 -15.59
N ILE A 77 15.12 9.40 -14.96
CA ILE A 77 16.52 9.82 -14.89
C ILE A 77 17.37 8.76 -14.17
N LEU A 78 16.90 8.27 -13.02
CA LEU A 78 17.61 7.24 -12.26
C LEU A 78 17.78 5.95 -13.08
N ALA A 79 16.74 5.51 -13.78
CA ALA A 79 16.82 4.31 -14.62
C ALA A 79 17.91 4.42 -15.70
N PHE A 80 18.02 5.57 -16.36
CA PHE A 80 19.10 5.79 -17.35
C PHE A 80 20.49 5.94 -16.75
N VAL A 81 20.59 6.38 -15.50
CA VAL A 81 21.89 6.56 -14.81
C VAL A 81 22.40 5.26 -14.19
N THR A 82 21.47 4.45 -13.64
CA THR A 82 21.84 3.26 -12.85
C THR A 82 21.70 1.94 -13.60
N GLU A 83 20.87 1.92 -14.64
CA GLU A 83 20.50 0.72 -15.39
C GLU A 83 20.62 0.95 -16.90
N GLN A 84 20.48 -0.13 -17.65
CA GLN A 84 20.29 -0.07 -19.12
C GLN A 84 18.84 -0.45 -19.42
N PRO A 85 17.92 0.51 -19.46
CA PRO A 85 16.51 0.22 -19.66
C PRO A 85 16.27 -0.37 -21.06
N HIS A 86 15.55 -1.50 -21.07
CA HIS A 86 15.17 -2.18 -22.31
C HIS A 86 13.66 -2.12 -22.48
N LEU A 87 13.22 -1.88 -23.71
CA LEU A 87 11.80 -1.92 -24.04
C LEU A 87 11.28 -3.36 -24.00
N PRO A 88 10.04 -3.58 -23.56
CA PRO A 88 9.42 -4.89 -23.61
C PRO A 88 9.42 -5.46 -25.03
N GLN A 89 9.75 -6.75 -25.16
CA GLN A 89 9.90 -7.40 -26.46
C GLN A 89 8.64 -8.11 -26.95
N THR A 90 7.66 -8.36 -26.06
CA THR A 90 6.44 -9.09 -26.42
C THR A 90 5.18 -8.27 -26.11
N PRO A 91 4.10 -8.44 -26.89
CA PRO A 91 2.83 -7.75 -26.65
C PRO A 91 2.24 -8.04 -25.26
N GLN A 92 2.43 -9.25 -24.72
CA GLN A 92 1.96 -9.63 -23.40
C GLN A 92 2.63 -8.79 -22.30
N VAL A 93 3.95 -8.60 -22.39
CA VAL A 93 4.71 -7.77 -21.45
C VAL A 93 4.30 -6.30 -21.57
N TRP A 94 4.08 -5.80 -22.80
CA TRP A 94 3.54 -4.46 -23.01
C TRP A 94 2.18 -4.28 -22.35
N GLY A 95 1.28 -5.26 -22.52
CA GLY A 95 -0.03 -5.24 -21.85
C GLY A 95 0.07 -5.17 -20.34
N ALA A 96 0.95 -5.98 -19.73
CA ALA A 96 1.18 -5.96 -18.29
C ALA A 96 1.77 -4.63 -17.81
N VAL A 97 2.79 -4.10 -18.50
CA VAL A 97 3.41 -2.81 -18.15
C VAL A 97 2.40 -1.66 -18.26
N LEU A 98 1.61 -1.60 -19.32
CA LEU A 98 0.59 -0.56 -19.50
C LEU A 98 -0.52 -0.68 -18.44
N PHE A 99 -0.96 -1.89 -18.11
CA PHE A 99 -1.95 -2.10 -17.05
C PHE A 99 -1.43 -1.60 -15.70
N LEU A 100 -0.20 -1.98 -15.32
CA LEU A 100 0.43 -1.53 -14.09
C LEU A 100 0.63 0.00 -14.08
N ALA A 101 1.10 0.58 -15.18
CA ALA A 101 1.36 2.01 -15.28
C ALA A 101 0.06 2.83 -15.17
N ILE A 102 -1.02 2.42 -15.85
CA ILE A 102 -2.27 3.18 -15.90
C ILE A 102 -3.08 2.94 -14.64
N PHE A 103 -3.40 1.67 -14.32
CA PHE A 103 -4.36 1.35 -13.25
C PHE A 103 -3.70 1.27 -11.88
N CYS A 104 -2.59 0.55 -11.75
CA CYS A 104 -1.96 0.35 -10.45
C CYS A 104 -1.11 1.55 -10.01
N THR A 105 -0.66 2.38 -10.94
CA THR A 105 0.13 3.58 -10.61
C THR A 105 -0.65 4.86 -10.91
N GLY A 106 -0.99 5.12 -12.17
CA GLY A 106 -1.60 6.38 -12.59
C GLY A 106 -2.91 6.68 -11.86
N VAL A 107 -3.89 5.78 -11.98
CA VAL A 107 -5.20 5.96 -11.34
C VAL A 107 -5.08 5.94 -9.82
N ALA A 108 -4.32 4.99 -9.26
CA ALA A 108 -4.19 4.83 -7.81
C ALA A 108 -3.57 6.06 -7.13
N PHE A 109 -2.44 6.54 -7.64
CA PHE A 109 -1.74 7.70 -7.06
C PHE A 109 -2.46 9.03 -7.28
N VAL A 110 -3.28 9.16 -8.32
CA VAL A 110 -4.13 10.36 -8.49
C VAL A 110 -5.35 10.32 -7.58
N LEU A 111 -5.97 9.14 -7.39
CA LEU A 111 -7.12 8.99 -6.49
C LEU A 111 -6.75 9.10 -5.01
N GLN A 112 -5.52 8.77 -4.63
CA GLN A 112 -5.07 8.81 -3.24
C GLN A 112 -5.21 10.21 -2.60
N PRO A 113 -4.68 11.31 -3.14
CA PRO A 113 -4.87 12.66 -2.58
C PRO A 113 -6.34 13.08 -2.56
N ILE A 114 -7.12 12.69 -3.57
CA ILE A 114 -8.57 12.97 -3.60
C ILE A 114 -9.29 12.29 -2.44
N ALA A 115 -8.96 11.02 -2.17
CA ALA A 115 -9.52 10.30 -1.03
C ALA A 115 -9.07 10.91 0.31
N GLN A 116 -7.83 11.39 0.39
CA GLN A 116 -7.27 12.01 1.58
C GLN A 116 -7.88 13.38 1.95
N GLN A 117 -8.59 14.05 1.03
CA GLN A 117 -9.42 15.21 1.40
C GLN A 117 -10.55 14.85 2.38
N TYR A 118 -11.00 13.61 2.39
CA TYR A 118 -12.14 13.14 3.17
C TYR A 118 -11.77 12.18 4.31
N THR A 119 -10.50 11.77 4.37
CA THR A 119 -10.07 10.72 5.31
C THR A 119 -8.65 10.96 5.81
N ALA A 120 -8.40 10.63 7.08
CA ALA A 120 -7.08 10.79 7.68
C ALA A 120 -6.05 9.80 7.10
N ALA A 121 -4.78 10.22 6.99
CA ALA A 121 -3.68 9.40 6.52
C ALA A 121 -3.56 8.05 7.25
N SER A 122 -3.90 8.01 8.53
CA SER A 122 -3.91 6.78 9.32
C SER A 122 -4.95 5.77 8.85
N HIS A 123 -6.12 6.21 8.40
CA HIS A 123 -7.15 5.34 7.80
C HIS A 123 -6.71 4.83 6.43
N VAL A 124 -6.16 5.70 5.60
CA VAL A 124 -5.59 5.31 4.30
C VAL A 124 -4.48 4.27 4.47
N GLY A 125 -3.56 4.48 5.42
CA GLY A 125 -2.51 3.53 5.74
C GLY A 125 -3.05 2.15 6.16
N VAL A 126 -4.10 2.10 6.99
CA VAL A 126 -4.74 0.84 7.37
C VAL A 126 -5.42 0.15 6.18
N ILE A 127 -6.08 0.92 5.29
CA ILE A 127 -6.70 0.37 4.08
C ILE A 127 -5.62 -0.24 3.16
N PHE A 128 -4.48 0.43 3.00
CA PHE A 128 -3.37 -0.09 2.19
C PHE A 128 -2.76 -1.37 2.74
N THR A 129 -2.85 -1.63 4.05
CA THR A 129 -2.42 -2.92 4.59
C THR A 129 -3.24 -4.12 4.07
N LEU A 130 -4.38 -3.89 3.40
CA LEU A 130 -5.13 -4.95 2.73
C LEU A 130 -4.52 -5.39 1.40
N GLU A 131 -3.57 -4.66 0.84
CA GLU A 131 -2.94 -5.00 -0.44
C GLU A 131 -2.47 -6.47 -0.51
N PRO A 132 -1.74 -7.01 0.49
CA PRO A 132 -1.35 -8.42 0.47
C PRO A 132 -2.54 -9.39 0.52
N VAL A 133 -3.65 -9.00 1.15
CA VAL A 133 -4.86 -9.85 1.21
C VAL A 133 -5.50 -9.93 -0.17
N PHE A 134 -5.67 -8.80 -0.86
CA PHE A 134 -6.21 -8.78 -2.23
C PHE A 134 -5.25 -9.47 -3.21
N SER A 135 -3.94 -9.25 -3.07
CA SER A 135 -2.93 -9.95 -3.87
C SER A 135 -3.05 -11.47 -3.74
N ALA A 136 -3.21 -11.97 -2.52
CA ALA A 136 -3.40 -13.39 -2.27
C ALA A 136 -4.71 -13.95 -2.86
N ILE A 137 -5.81 -13.18 -2.82
CA ILE A 137 -7.08 -13.56 -3.46
C ILE A 137 -6.90 -13.65 -4.97
N VAL A 138 -6.25 -12.68 -5.58
CA VAL A 138 -5.97 -12.67 -7.03
C VAL A 138 -5.06 -13.84 -7.41
N ALA A 139 -4.01 -14.11 -6.65
CA ALA A 139 -3.11 -15.24 -6.86
C ALA A 139 -3.87 -16.59 -6.78
N PHE A 140 -4.77 -16.73 -5.82
CA PHE A 140 -5.62 -17.92 -5.72
C PHE A 140 -6.53 -18.08 -6.96
N LEU A 141 -7.21 -17.01 -7.39
CA LEU A 141 -8.18 -17.08 -8.50
C LEU A 141 -7.51 -17.28 -9.87
N PHE A 142 -6.37 -16.66 -10.11
CA PHE A 142 -5.72 -16.65 -11.44
C PHE A 142 -4.52 -17.58 -11.55
N ALA A 143 -3.76 -17.79 -10.47
CA ALA A 143 -2.59 -18.67 -10.45
C ALA A 143 -2.87 -20.03 -9.76
N GLY A 144 -4.03 -20.19 -9.10
CA GLY A 144 -4.36 -21.40 -8.37
C GLY A 144 -3.52 -21.59 -7.09
N GLU A 145 -2.89 -20.53 -6.60
CA GLU A 145 -2.07 -20.57 -5.40
C GLU A 145 -2.95 -20.70 -4.16
N VAL A 146 -2.67 -21.68 -3.31
CA VAL A 146 -3.41 -21.90 -2.06
C VAL A 146 -2.58 -21.37 -0.89
N LEU A 147 -3.17 -20.49 -0.12
CA LEU A 147 -2.55 -19.96 1.09
C LEU A 147 -2.39 -21.03 2.16
N THR A 148 -1.35 -20.90 2.98
CA THR A 148 -1.22 -21.73 4.19
C THR A 148 -2.30 -21.35 5.21
N PRO A 149 -2.69 -22.26 6.14
CA PRO A 149 -3.65 -21.93 7.21
C PRO A 149 -3.23 -20.70 8.04
N LYS A 150 -1.92 -20.55 8.26
CA LYS A 150 -1.31 -19.39 8.94
C LYS A 150 -1.60 -18.08 8.18
N ALA A 151 -1.45 -18.09 6.84
CA ALA A 151 -1.70 -16.94 6.00
C ALA A 151 -3.19 -16.58 5.94
N TYR A 152 -4.11 -17.55 5.92
CA TYR A 152 -5.54 -17.29 6.05
C TYR A 152 -5.90 -16.59 7.36
N PHE A 153 -5.30 -17.02 8.48
CA PHE A 153 -5.51 -16.36 9.77
C PHE A 153 -4.95 -14.93 9.76
N GLY A 154 -3.78 -14.70 9.17
CA GLY A 154 -3.20 -13.36 8.99
C GLY A 154 -4.11 -12.45 8.18
N ALA A 155 -4.62 -12.93 7.03
CA ALA A 155 -5.56 -12.19 6.19
C ALA A 155 -6.86 -11.83 6.95
N ALA A 156 -7.42 -12.79 7.70
CA ALA A 156 -8.61 -12.54 8.51
C ALA A 156 -8.37 -11.50 9.61
N LEU A 157 -7.19 -11.52 10.23
CA LEU A 157 -6.81 -10.52 11.25
C LEU A 157 -6.68 -9.12 10.65
N MET A 158 -6.13 -8.99 9.44
CA MET A 158 -6.04 -7.73 8.72
C MET A 158 -7.42 -7.19 8.35
N LEU A 159 -8.32 -8.03 7.83
CA LEU A 159 -9.70 -7.63 7.58
C LEU A 159 -10.41 -7.19 8.86
N ALA A 160 -10.24 -7.93 9.95
CA ALA A 160 -10.81 -7.58 11.25
C ALA A 160 -10.30 -6.22 11.76
N SER A 161 -9.04 -5.87 11.48
CA SER A 161 -8.44 -4.59 11.89
C SER A 161 -9.18 -3.39 11.30
N ILE A 162 -9.65 -3.48 10.06
CA ILE A 162 -10.44 -2.42 9.42
C ILE A 162 -11.81 -2.29 10.04
N PHE A 163 -12.50 -3.40 10.30
CA PHE A 163 -13.78 -3.33 11.04
C PHE A 163 -13.60 -2.67 12.40
N VAL A 164 -12.53 -3.00 13.13
CA VAL A 164 -12.21 -2.35 14.41
C VAL A 164 -11.91 -0.86 14.20
N MET A 165 -11.28 -0.45 13.09
CA MET A 165 -11.00 0.95 12.77
C MET A 165 -12.29 1.73 12.54
N GLU A 166 -13.20 1.21 11.73
CA GLU A 166 -14.46 1.86 11.35
C GLU A 166 -15.50 1.90 12.46
N ILE A 167 -15.54 0.91 13.35
CA ILE A 167 -16.51 0.88 14.46
C ILE A 167 -16.25 2.04 15.44
N ASP A 168 -17.17 2.98 15.49
CA ASP A 168 -17.19 3.98 16.55
C ASP A 168 -17.85 3.43 17.83
N PHE A 169 -17.00 2.85 18.70
CA PHE A 169 -17.45 2.28 19.97
C PHE A 169 -18.18 3.29 20.88
N LYS A 170 -17.91 4.59 20.76
CA LYS A 170 -18.60 5.62 21.55
C LYS A 170 -20.06 5.75 21.14
N THR A 171 -20.33 5.70 19.85
CA THR A 171 -21.70 5.76 19.31
C THR A 171 -22.51 4.53 19.69
N LEU A 172 -21.88 3.33 19.69
CA LEU A 172 -22.53 2.08 20.09
C LEU A 172 -22.87 2.05 21.59
N LEU A 173 -21.98 2.54 22.47
CA LEU A 173 -22.21 2.61 23.91
C LEU A 173 -23.27 3.64 24.30
N ASN A 174 -23.40 4.74 23.55
CA ASN A 174 -24.42 5.76 23.81
C ASN A 174 -25.82 5.39 23.26
N ARG A 175 -25.92 4.39 22.38
CA ARG A 175 -27.20 3.93 21.83
C ARG A 175 -27.94 2.96 22.77
N ASN A 176 -27.26 2.48 23.81
CA ASN A 176 -27.81 1.58 24.82
C ASN A 176 -28.10 2.30 26.18
N LYS A 177 -28.10 3.62 26.21
CA LYS A 177 -28.60 4.46 27.29
C LYS A 177 -29.82 5.27 26.82
#